data_1592decfe2b6226c937bf33de45a0ab9
#
_entry.id   1592decfe2b6226c937bf33de45a0ab9
#
_cell.length_a   1.000
_cell.length_b   1.000
_cell.length_c   1.000
_cell.angle_alpha   90.00
_cell.angle_beta   90.00
_cell.angle_gamma   90.00
#
_symmetry.space_group_name_H-M   'P 1'
#
loop_
_entity.id
_entity.type
_entity.pdbx_description
1 polymer ?
#
loop_
_entity_poly.entity_id
_entity_poly.type
_entity_poly.pdbx_seq_one_letter_code
_entity_poly.pdbx_strand_id
1 'polypeptide(L)'
;MDNKKISTVQEKLDKATKNLNNRKLTDAILSAQEAAEYALAVCDYNSYATAQNVLGVTYVAMGNEMAAVDHYLKGLSCCYDHQLDVLFPLFYINLGSRYQESDDHYTAIQYFLKANKCLENEACKADPRYKNWCLVNSLNLLISSNHQKDATLGEEFLKRSESYLSPEDQNTSLGTSLLIIKYRLYWYTGRKTYVIDHIDELISHLNRIYPNDLVQSIHELVYLLKEMKDYDRYKQVLNFFRKYAEEQNSLYYKISVCEFEMDYYRVIGDIDNYHAACVTHAELYMEQKKVHMKERTDSITQKILLQQKETERRAAEHQATTDPLTGLGNRSLLRSNLQSLLSSYSQDGESICIAMIDIDHFKEHNDTYGHIHGDECLKQVASLLRTQVGDLGTVYRFGGDEFVILFPPDSILSVRSIAEAIHRHPAFSCTHPDAGDYTLTLSQGYAICPILPDTTSGQLISKADSALYEVKKNGRNNYLFYED
;
A
#
# COMPACT_ATOMS: atom_id res chain seq x y z
N MET A 1 -16.50 5.48 -12.00
CA MET A 1 -15.27 4.71 -11.72
C MET A 1 -15.24 3.48 -12.63
N ASP A 2 -14.14 3.24 -13.29
CA ASP A 2 -14.01 2.21 -14.32
C ASP A 2 -14.02 0.81 -13.70
N ASN A 3 -15.07 0.02 -13.89
CA ASN A 3 -15.22 -1.35 -13.35
C ASN A 3 -13.99 -2.24 -13.65
N LYS A 4 -13.25 -1.94 -14.71
CA LYS A 4 -12.04 -2.65 -15.11
C LYS A 4 -10.85 -2.34 -14.18
N LYS A 5 -10.78 -1.14 -13.59
CA LYS A 5 -9.71 -0.75 -12.64
C LYS A 5 -9.92 -1.37 -11.27
N ILE A 6 -11.16 -1.45 -10.80
CA ILE A 6 -11.51 -2.09 -9.52
C ILE A 6 -11.25 -3.59 -9.59
N SER A 7 -11.59 -4.26 -10.71
CA SER A 7 -11.27 -5.67 -10.95
C SER A 7 -9.77 -5.94 -10.80
N THR A 8 -8.90 -5.04 -11.28
CA THR A 8 -7.44 -5.21 -11.20
C THR A 8 -6.91 -5.12 -9.75
N VAL A 9 -7.47 -4.24 -8.89
CA VAL A 9 -7.09 -4.16 -7.47
C VAL A 9 -7.45 -5.44 -6.75
N GLN A 10 -8.70 -5.92 -6.93
CA GLN A 10 -9.19 -7.14 -6.29
C GLN A 10 -8.37 -8.37 -6.70
N GLU A 11 -8.03 -8.51 -7.99
CA GLU A 11 -7.17 -9.60 -8.47
C GLU A 11 -5.79 -9.61 -7.79
N LYS A 12 -5.21 -8.43 -7.56
CA LYS A 12 -3.92 -8.30 -6.85
C LYS A 12 -4.04 -8.66 -5.36
N LEU A 13 -5.13 -8.27 -4.70
CA LEU A 13 -5.42 -8.63 -3.31
C LEU A 13 -5.64 -10.14 -3.16
N ASP A 14 -6.41 -10.75 -4.05
CA ASP A 14 -6.66 -12.19 -4.05
C ASP A 14 -5.35 -12.96 -4.26
N LYS A 15 -4.50 -12.48 -5.17
CA LYS A 15 -3.16 -13.04 -5.38
C LYS A 15 -2.28 -12.92 -4.13
N ALA A 16 -2.29 -11.76 -3.47
CA ALA A 16 -1.55 -11.56 -2.24
C ALA A 16 -2.00 -12.50 -1.11
N THR A 17 -3.31 -12.61 -0.91
CA THR A 17 -3.91 -13.51 0.08
C THR A 17 -3.61 -14.99 -0.24
N LYS A 18 -3.71 -15.38 -1.51
CA LYS A 18 -3.34 -16.73 -1.95
C LYS A 18 -1.86 -17.04 -1.70
N ASN A 19 -0.98 -16.10 -1.98
CA ASN A 19 0.45 -16.26 -1.72
C ASN A 19 0.75 -16.38 -0.21
N LEU A 20 0.08 -15.57 0.62
CA LEU A 20 0.17 -15.65 2.08
C LEU A 20 -0.26 -17.03 2.59
N ASN A 21 -1.41 -17.51 2.16
CA ASN A 21 -1.94 -18.82 2.55
C ASN A 21 -1.02 -19.99 2.11
N ASN A 22 -0.32 -19.82 0.99
CA ASN A 22 0.66 -20.79 0.48
C ASN A 22 2.07 -20.59 1.06
N ARG A 23 2.23 -19.71 2.07
CA ARG A 23 3.51 -19.34 2.70
C ARG A 23 4.58 -18.81 1.73
N LYS A 24 4.18 -18.26 0.60
CA LYS A 24 5.03 -17.53 -0.34
C LYS A 24 5.12 -16.07 0.10
N LEU A 25 5.77 -15.83 1.26
CA LEU A 25 5.68 -14.56 1.98
C LEU A 25 6.21 -13.38 1.18
N THR A 26 7.32 -13.55 0.47
CA THR A 26 7.88 -12.50 -0.40
C THR A 26 6.94 -12.12 -1.54
N ASP A 27 6.33 -13.11 -2.21
CA ASP A 27 5.37 -12.88 -3.29
C ASP A 27 4.08 -12.24 -2.75
N ALA A 28 3.68 -12.57 -1.52
CA ALA A 28 2.54 -11.96 -0.84
C ALA A 28 2.79 -10.47 -0.58
N ILE A 29 3.97 -10.10 -0.07
CA ILE A 29 4.36 -8.69 0.13
C ILE A 29 4.32 -7.93 -1.18
N LEU A 30 4.96 -8.43 -2.24
CA LEU A 30 5.00 -7.75 -3.53
C LEU A 30 3.59 -7.52 -4.09
N SER A 31 2.77 -8.57 -4.10
CA SER A 31 1.40 -8.48 -4.62
C SER A 31 0.53 -7.52 -3.79
N ALA A 32 0.71 -7.48 -2.45
CA ALA A 32 -0.03 -6.57 -1.58
C ALA A 32 0.45 -5.11 -1.70
N GLN A 33 1.75 -4.88 -1.90
CA GLN A 33 2.30 -3.54 -2.18
C GLN A 33 1.77 -3.00 -3.51
N GLU A 34 1.81 -3.80 -4.57
CA GLU A 34 1.23 -3.43 -5.86
C GLU A 34 -0.27 -3.12 -5.75
N ALA A 35 -1.02 -3.90 -4.94
CA ALA A 35 -2.43 -3.66 -4.70
C ALA A 35 -2.65 -2.33 -3.97
N ALA A 36 -1.83 -2.03 -2.94
CA ALA A 36 -1.92 -0.78 -2.18
C ALA A 36 -1.61 0.44 -3.05
N GLU A 37 -0.55 0.40 -3.84
CA GLU A 37 -0.18 1.50 -4.76
C GLU A 37 -1.26 1.75 -5.79
N TYR A 38 -1.79 0.69 -6.39
CA TYR A 38 -2.84 0.82 -7.39
C TYR A 38 -4.16 1.31 -6.79
N ALA A 39 -4.52 0.83 -5.60
CA ALA A 39 -5.69 1.29 -4.87
C ALA A 39 -5.64 2.79 -4.55
N LEU A 40 -4.48 3.32 -4.12
CA LEU A 40 -4.27 4.75 -3.93
C LEU A 40 -4.43 5.54 -5.23
N ALA A 41 -3.85 5.04 -6.33
CA ALA A 41 -3.92 5.71 -7.64
C ALA A 41 -5.36 5.84 -8.18
N VAL A 42 -6.27 4.95 -7.74
CA VAL A 42 -7.69 4.98 -8.13
C VAL A 42 -8.62 5.47 -7.01
N CYS A 43 -8.08 5.95 -5.89
CA CYS A 43 -8.80 6.41 -4.69
C CYS A 43 -9.71 5.32 -4.08
N ASP A 44 -9.33 4.04 -4.19
CA ASP A 44 -10.01 2.91 -3.52
C ASP A 44 -9.38 2.66 -2.15
N TYR A 45 -9.78 3.45 -1.18
CA TYR A 45 -9.23 3.41 0.18
C TYR A 45 -9.60 2.14 0.95
N ASN A 46 -10.71 1.48 0.60
CA ASN A 46 -11.09 0.19 1.20
C ASN A 46 -10.08 -0.89 0.83
N SER A 47 -9.79 -1.01 -0.46
CA SER A 47 -8.77 -1.94 -0.96
C SER A 47 -7.37 -1.60 -0.47
N TYR A 48 -7.04 -0.30 -0.34
CA TYR A 48 -5.76 0.12 0.26
C TYR A 48 -5.63 -0.36 1.71
N ALA A 49 -6.64 -0.10 2.55
CA ALA A 49 -6.63 -0.56 3.95
C ALA A 49 -6.54 -2.10 4.03
N THR A 50 -7.28 -2.81 3.17
CA THR A 50 -7.21 -4.27 3.09
C THR A 50 -5.80 -4.76 2.71
N ALA A 51 -5.14 -4.10 1.75
CA ALA A 51 -3.75 -4.42 1.39
C ALA A 51 -2.78 -4.18 2.55
N GLN A 52 -2.96 -3.10 3.32
CA GLN A 52 -2.17 -2.84 4.53
C GLN A 52 -2.34 -3.96 5.56
N ASN A 53 -3.56 -4.48 5.73
CA ASN A 53 -3.79 -5.63 6.60
C ASN A 53 -3.04 -6.89 6.12
N VAL A 54 -3.11 -7.21 4.83
CA VAL A 54 -2.38 -8.37 4.26
C VAL A 54 -0.88 -8.22 4.47
N LEU A 55 -0.33 -7.01 4.27
CA LEU A 55 1.08 -6.72 4.56
C LEU A 55 1.41 -6.96 6.03
N GLY A 56 0.59 -6.43 6.95
CA GLY A 56 0.78 -6.62 8.38
C GLY A 56 0.82 -8.11 8.76
N VAL A 57 -0.17 -8.90 8.33
CA VAL A 57 -0.22 -10.35 8.59
C VAL A 57 0.99 -11.07 7.99
N THR A 58 1.40 -10.66 6.78
CA THR A 58 2.56 -11.28 6.12
C THR A 58 3.86 -10.99 6.89
N TYR A 59 4.03 -9.76 7.39
CA TYR A 59 5.20 -9.40 8.20
C TYR A 59 5.21 -10.11 9.57
N VAL A 60 4.04 -10.35 10.18
CA VAL A 60 3.94 -11.24 11.36
C VAL A 60 4.46 -12.63 11.03
N ALA A 61 4.00 -13.23 9.92
CA ALA A 61 4.44 -14.55 9.48
C ALA A 61 5.94 -14.64 9.19
N MET A 62 6.60 -13.50 8.91
CA MET A 62 8.06 -13.37 8.77
C MET A 62 8.80 -13.06 10.07
N GLY A 63 8.11 -12.93 11.20
CA GLY A 63 8.70 -12.52 12.47
C GLY A 63 9.15 -11.06 12.53
N ASN A 64 8.62 -10.19 11.66
CA ASN A 64 8.93 -8.76 11.63
C ASN A 64 7.79 -7.94 12.26
N GLU A 65 7.71 -7.98 13.59
CA GLU A 65 6.66 -7.33 14.38
C GLU A 65 6.56 -5.82 14.13
N MET A 66 7.70 -5.13 14.04
CA MET A 66 7.71 -3.67 13.82
C MET A 66 7.07 -3.28 12.50
N ALA A 67 7.42 -3.98 11.42
CA ALA A 67 6.82 -3.74 10.11
C ALA A 67 5.32 -4.09 10.11
N ALA A 68 4.94 -5.16 10.80
CA ALA A 68 3.53 -5.56 10.92
C ALA A 68 2.69 -4.47 11.59
N VAL A 69 3.15 -3.97 12.74
CA VAL A 69 2.47 -2.89 13.48
C VAL A 69 2.38 -1.61 12.64
N ASP A 70 3.46 -1.24 11.93
CA ASP A 70 3.45 -0.07 11.02
C ASP A 70 2.36 -0.17 9.96
N HIS A 71 2.21 -1.34 9.33
CA HIS A 71 1.17 -1.57 8.33
C HIS A 71 -0.24 -1.57 8.94
N TYR A 72 -0.43 -2.16 10.12
CA TYR A 72 -1.73 -2.08 10.81
C TYR A 72 -2.11 -0.64 11.17
N LEU A 73 -1.15 0.18 11.62
CA LEU A 73 -1.40 1.59 11.93
C LEU A 73 -1.70 2.42 10.68
N LYS A 74 -1.03 2.16 9.54
CA LYS A 74 -1.37 2.80 8.25
C LYS A 74 -2.78 2.45 7.79
N GLY A 75 -3.17 1.18 7.89
CA GLY A 75 -4.52 0.76 7.56
C GLY A 75 -5.57 1.38 8.48
N LEU A 76 -5.29 1.42 9.79
CA LEU A 76 -6.16 2.04 10.79
C LEU A 76 -6.32 3.55 10.56
N SER A 77 -5.23 4.28 10.25
CA SER A 77 -5.28 5.70 9.88
C SER A 77 -6.17 5.92 8.66
N CYS A 78 -5.97 5.11 7.62
CA CYS A 78 -6.83 5.18 6.42
C CYS A 78 -8.31 4.96 6.76
N CYS A 79 -8.63 4.04 7.69
CA CYS A 79 -10.00 3.84 8.13
C CYS A 79 -10.57 5.09 8.82
N TYR A 80 -9.79 5.81 9.64
CA TYR A 80 -10.21 7.07 10.25
C TYR A 80 -10.41 8.17 9.22
N ASP A 81 -9.46 8.35 8.31
CA ASP A 81 -9.48 9.44 7.33
C ASP A 81 -10.63 9.30 6.32
N HIS A 82 -11.05 8.06 6.03
CA HIS A 82 -12.06 7.76 5.00
C HIS A 82 -13.33 7.10 5.54
N GLN A 83 -13.52 7.06 6.88
CA GLN A 83 -14.71 6.52 7.56
C GLN A 83 -15.07 5.09 7.14
N LEU A 84 -14.04 4.21 7.10
CA LEU A 84 -14.20 2.81 6.70
C LEU A 84 -14.59 1.93 7.91
N ASP A 85 -15.77 2.18 8.46
CA ASP A 85 -16.24 1.60 9.74
C ASP A 85 -16.15 0.07 9.80
N VAL A 86 -16.37 -0.59 8.68
CA VAL A 86 -16.38 -2.06 8.58
C VAL A 86 -14.99 -2.66 8.83
N LEU A 87 -13.91 -1.93 8.57
CA LEU A 87 -12.55 -2.45 8.68
C LEU A 87 -11.89 -2.21 10.05
N PHE A 88 -12.42 -1.33 10.89
CA PHE A 88 -11.86 -1.08 12.22
C PHE A 88 -11.67 -2.35 13.08
N PRO A 89 -12.67 -3.27 13.15
CA PRO A 89 -12.51 -4.48 13.96
C PRO A 89 -11.27 -5.28 13.57
N LEU A 90 -10.99 -5.41 12.29
CA LEU A 90 -9.87 -6.16 11.75
C LEU A 90 -8.52 -5.66 12.29
N PHE A 91 -8.31 -4.33 12.27
CA PHE A 91 -7.07 -3.74 12.75
C PHE A 91 -6.94 -3.81 14.28
N TYR A 92 -8.04 -3.59 15.01
CA TYR A 92 -8.02 -3.69 16.46
C TYR A 92 -7.77 -5.13 16.94
N ILE A 93 -8.36 -6.14 16.28
CA ILE A 93 -8.09 -7.55 16.58
C ILE A 93 -6.61 -7.87 16.34
N ASN A 94 -6.06 -7.47 15.19
CA ASN A 94 -4.67 -7.75 14.88
C ASN A 94 -3.68 -7.05 15.81
N LEU A 95 -3.92 -5.78 16.18
CA LEU A 95 -3.10 -5.07 17.16
C LEU A 95 -3.21 -5.71 18.55
N GLY A 96 -4.43 -6.05 18.98
CA GLY A 96 -4.66 -6.76 20.25
C GLY A 96 -3.91 -8.09 20.30
N SER A 97 -3.90 -8.85 19.20
CA SER A 97 -3.16 -10.11 19.11
C SER A 97 -1.64 -9.93 19.28
N ARG A 98 -1.06 -8.80 18.82
CA ARG A 98 0.38 -8.52 19.06
C ARG A 98 0.69 -8.32 20.53
N TYR A 99 -0.17 -7.60 21.27
CA TYR A 99 -0.02 -7.46 22.72
C TYR A 99 -0.25 -8.78 23.45
N GLN A 100 -1.23 -9.58 23.01
CA GLN A 100 -1.49 -10.91 23.60
C GLN A 100 -0.29 -11.86 23.43
N GLU A 101 0.35 -11.88 22.26
CA GLU A 101 1.55 -12.69 22.02
C GLU A 101 2.78 -12.19 22.79
N SER A 102 2.80 -10.92 23.18
CA SER A 102 3.83 -10.33 24.05
C SER A 102 3.52 -10.49 25.56
N ASP A 103 2.52 -11.29 25.92
CA ASP A 103 2.03 -11.52 27.30
C ASP A 103 1.44 -10.26 27.98
N ASP A 104 1.21 -9.18 27.22
CA ASP A 104 0.51 -7.98 27.71
C ASP A 104 -1.01 -8.13 27.50
N HIS A 105 -1.59 -9.02 28.28
CA HIS A 105 -3.03 -9.30 28.22
C HIS A 105 -3.91 -8.12 28.61
N TYR A 106 -3.40 -7.21 29.44
CA TYR A 106 -4.15 -6.01 29.83
C TYR A 106 -4.37 -5.08 28.64
N THR A 107 -3.31 -4.74 27.93
CA THR A 107 -3.41 -3.90 26.72
C THR A 107 -4.16 -4.63 25.60
N ALA A 108 -3.96 -5.93 25.44
CA ALA A 108 -4.68 -6.74 24.47
C ALA A 108 -6.21 -6.64 24.67
N ILE A 109 -6.71 -6.77 25.90
CA ILE A 109 -8.13 -6.62 26.24
C ILE A 109 -8.65 -5.24 25.79
N GLN A 110 -7.90 -4.16 25.99
CA GLN A 110 -8.34 -2.82 25.57
C GLN A 110 -8.56 -2.73 24.05
N TYR A 111 -7.68 -3.34 23.27
CA TYR A 111 -7.84 -3.39 21.80
C TYR A 111 -8.99 -4.28 21.36
N PHE A 112 -9.15 -5.45 21.98
CA PHE A 112 -10.27 -6.34 21.66
C PHE A 112 -11.63 -5.75 22.05
N LEU A 113 -11.71 -4.99 23.15
CA LEU A 113 -12.92 -4.26 23.54
C LEU A 113 -13.23 -3.13 22.54
N LYS A 114 -12.22 -2.43 22.01
CA LYS A 114 -12.43 -1.47 20.91
C LYS A 114 -12.99 -2.18 19.66
N ALA A 115 -12.42 -3.33 19.30
CA ALA A 115 -12.95 -4.14 18.19
C ALA A 115 -14.41 -4.55 18.44
N ASN A 116 -14.72 -5.02 19.67
CA ASN A 116 -16.07 -5.41 20.04
C ASN A 116 -17.08 -4.26 19.90
N LYS A 117 -16.71 -3.06 20.32
CA LYS A 117 -17.55 -1.86 20.15
C LYS A 117 -17.80 -1.54 18.66
N CYS A 118 -16.79 -1.68 17.82
CA CYS A 118 -16.97 -1.47 16.37
C CYS A 118 -17.87 -2.54 15.73
N LEU A 119 -17.81 -3.78 16.21
CA LEU A 119 -18.66 -4.89 15.74
C LEU A 119 -20.17 -4.67 16.06
N GLU A 120 -20.53 -3.75 16.93
CA GLU A 120 -21.92 -3.38 17.19
C GLU A 120 -22.54 -2.53 16.08
N ASN A 121 -21.72 -1.96 15.17
CA ASN A 121 -22.19 -1.15 14.05
C ASN A 121 -22.95 -2.01 13.02
N GLU A 122 -24.08 -1.50 12.53
CA GLU A 122 -24.92 -2.19 11.53
C GLU A 122 -24.17 -2.49 10.22
N ALA A 123 -23.24 -1.61 9.82
CA ALA A 123 -22.39 -1.85 8.66
C ALA A 123 -21.49 -3.09 8.82
N CYS A 124 -20.96 -3.30 10.04
CA CYS A 124 -20.17 -4.50 10.35
C CYS A 124 -21.07 -5.75 10.35
N LYS A 125 -22.28 -5.68 10.89
CA LYS A 125 -23.23 -6.81 10.94
C LYS A 125 -23.67 -7.28 9.55
N ALA A 126 -23.66 -6.39 8.56
CA ALA A 126 -23.96 -6.71 7.17
C ALA A 126 -22.78 -7.38 6.42
N ASP A 127 -21.55 -7.32 6.95
CA ASP A 127 -20.37 -7.91 6.30
C ASP A 127 -20.40 -9.44 6.43
N PRO A 128 -20.13 -10.19 5.35
CA PRO A 128 -20.07 -11.66 5.39
C PRO A 128 -19.06 -12.22 6.40
N ARG A 129 -18.02 -11.46 6.75
CA ARG A 129 -16.97 -11.84 7.71
C ARG A 129 -17.35 -11.58 9.16
N TYR A 130 -18.47 -10.90 9.42
CA TYR A 130 -18.90 -10.45 10.74
C TYR A 130 -18.88 -11.56 11.80
N LYS A 131 -19.55 -12.70 11.50
CA LYS A 131 -19.62 -13.83 12.43
C LYS A 131 -18.24 -14.34 12.84
N ASN A 132 -17.32 -14.43 11.88
CA ASN A 132 -15.96 -14.88 12.13
C ASN A 132 -15.18 -13.85 12.99
N TRP A 133 -15.30 -12.56 12.70
CA TRP A 133 -14.66 -11.52 13.50
C TRP A 133 -15.18 -11.49 14.95
N CYS A 134 -16.50 -11.64 15.14
CA CYS A 134 -17.09 -11.74 16.47
C CYS A 134 -16.54 -12.94 17.24
N LEU A 135 -16.45 -14.10 16.60
CA LEU A 135 -15.94 -15.31 17.22
C LEU A 135 -14.46 -15.18 17.59
N VAL A 136 -13.61 -14.76 16.65
CA VAL A 136 -12.18 -14.57 16.89
C VAL A 136 -11.93 -13.54 17.98
N ASN A 137 -12.63 -12.41 17.97
CA ASN A 137 -12.49 -11.38 18.99
C ASN A 137 -12.95 -11.88 20.37
N SER A 138 -14.05 -12.61 20.44
CA SER A 138 -14.55 -13.18 21.69
C SER A 138 -13.61 -14.23 22.28
N LEU A 139 -13.01 -15.09 21.42
CA LEU A 139 -12.01 -16.07 21.86
C LEU A 139 -10.76 -15.38 22.41
N ASN A 140 -10.25 -14.37 21.74
CA ASN A 140 -9.09 -13.61 22.19
C ASN A 140 -9.36 -12.88 23.52
N LEU A 141 -10.55 -12.32 23.71
CA LEU A 141 -10.97 -11.72 24.96
C LEU A 141 -11.07 -12.77 26.08
N LEU A 142 -11.60 -13.94 25.77
CA LEU A 142 -11.70 -15.04 26.74
C LEU A 142 -10.29 -15.56 27.13
N ILE A 143 -9.37 -15.70 26.18
CA ILE A 143 -7.98 -16.08 26.47
C ILE A 143 -7.33 -15.05 27.41
N SER A 144 -7.37 -13.76 27.03
CA SER A 144 -6.74 -12.71 27.82
C SER A 144 -7.37 -12.53 29.20
N SER A 145 -8.70 -12.69 29.31
CA SER A 145 -9.39 -12.65 30.61
C SER A 145 -8.98 -13.82 31.51
N ASN A 146 -8.76 -15.01 30.93
CA ASN A 146 -8.25 -16.17 31.69
C ASN A 146 -6.85 -15.90 32.25
N HIS A 147 -5.97 -15.27 31.47
CA HIS A 147 -4.64 -14.89 31.94
C HIS A 147 -4.69 -13.83 33.06
N GLN A 148 -5.60 -12.87 32.96
CA GLN A 148 -5.84 -11.85 33.99
C GLN A 148 -6.68 -12.36 35.16
N LYS A 149 -7.22 -13.58 35.08
CA LYS A 149 -8.16 -14.16 36.04
C LYS A 149 -9.42 -13.32 36.28
N ASP A 150 -9.86 -12.62 35.23
CA ASP A 150 -11.12 -11.86 35.23
C ASP A 150 -12.30 -12.78 34.92
N ALA A 151 -12.90 -13.33 35.96
CA ALA A 151 -14.02 -14.26 35.83
C ALA A 151 -15.26 -13.62 35.18
N THR A 152 -15.51 -12.34 35.45
CA THR A 152 -16.71 -11.64 34.91
C THR A 152 -16.61 -11.47 33.42
N LEU A 153 -15.47 -10.97 32.93
CA LEU A 153 -15.18 -10.80 31.53
C LEU A 153 -15.13 -12.17 30.82
N GLY A 154 -14.49 -13.16 31.45
CA GLY A 154 -14.40 -14.52 30.92
C GLY A 154 -15.75 -15.18 30.69
N GLU A 155 -16.68 -15.11 31.67
CA GLU A 155 -18.04 -15.68 31.55
C GLU A 155 -18.86 -14.96 30.47
N GLU A 156 -18.73 -13.63 30.34
CA GLU A 156 -19.41 -12.86 29.30
C GLU A 156 -18.97 -13.34 27.92
N PHE A 157 -17.66 -13.39 27.67
CA PHE A 157 -17.15 -13.73 26.35
C PHE A 157 -17.20 -15.24 26.03
N LEU A 158 -17.20 -16.11 27.03
CA LEU A 158 -17.55 -17.51 26.83
C LEU A 158 -18.96 -17.65 26.27
N LYS A 159 -19.95 -17.02 26.91
CA LYS A 159 -21.35 -17.06 26.45
C LYS A 159 -21.51 -16.48 25.05
N ARG A 160 -20.79 -15.40 24.73
CA ARG A 160 -20.79 -14.81 23.38
C ARG A 160 -20.16 -15.76 22.35
N SER A 161 -19.01 -16.37 22.66
CA SER A 161 -18.34 -17.32 21.77
C SER A 161 -19.23 -18.53 21.48
N GLU A 162 -19.88 -19.07 22.50
CA GLU A 162 -20.83 -20.18 22.35
C GLU A 162 -22.03 -19.78 21.45
N SER A 163 -22.49 -18.54 21.49
CA SER A 163 -23.60 -18.05 20.65
C SER A 163 -23.25 -17.90 19.17
N TYR A 164 -21.98 -17.78 18.83
CA TYR A 164 -21.50 -17.70 17.46
C TYR A 164 -21.21 -19.07 16.83
N LEU A 165 -21.05 -20.10 17.65
CA LEU A 165 -20.83 -21.47 17.18
C LEU A 165 -22.16 -22.17 16.87
N SER A 166 -22.24 -22.79 15.71
CA SER A 166 -23.35 -23.70 15.41
C SER A 166 -23.14 -25.06 16.09
N PRO A 167 -24.18 -25.89 16.25
CA PRO A 167 -24.02 -27.25 16.75
C PRO A 167 -23.01 -28.09 15.95
N GLU A 168 -22.88 -27.83 14.67
CA GLU A 168 -21.93 -28.50 13.77
C GLU A 168 -20.48 -28.06 14.06
N ASP A 169 -20.28 -26.81 14.47
CA ASP A 169 -18.97 -26.25 14.79
C ASP A 169 -18.38 -26.83 16.09
N GLN A 170 -19.18 -27.37 17.00
CA GLN A 170 -18.73 -27.93 18.28
C GLN A 170 -17.71 -29.06 18.12
N ASN A 171 -17.79 -29.81 17.03
CA ASN A 171 -16.88 -30.91 16.70
C ASN A 171 -15.75 -30.50 15.74
N THR A 172 -15.55 -29.21 15.53
CA THR A 172 -14.49 -28.64 14.68
C THR A 172 -13.29 -28.16 15.50
N SER A 173 -12.28 -27.64 14.80
CA SER A 173 -11.14 -26.97 15.39
C SER A 173 -11.54 -25.87 16.37
N LEU A 174 -12.43 -24.97 15.95
CA LEU A 174 -12.88 -23.84 16.76
C LEU A 174 -13.62 -24.30 18.04
N GLY A 175 -14.49 -25.31 17.93
CA GLY A 175 -15.19 -25.87 19.08
C GLY A 175 -14.23 -26.51 20.08
N THR A 176 -13.22 -27.26 19.60
CA THR A 176 -12.20 -27.86 20.46
C THR A 176 -11.34 -26.78 21.15
N SER A 177 -10.91 -25.76 20.43
CA SER A 177 -10.16 -24.62 20.99
C SER A 177 -10.99 -23.89 22.07
N LEU A 178 -12.27 -23.62 21.80
CA LEU A 178 -13.15 -23.01 22.77
C LEU A 178 -13.30 -23.86 24.04
N LEU A 179 -13.39 -25.19 23.92
CA LEU A 179 -13.47 -26.09 25.08
C LEU A 179 -12.23 -26.01 25.95
N ILE A 180 -11.04 -25.95 25.38
CA ILE A 180 -9.78 -25.78 26.12
C ILE A 180 -9.83 -24.48 26.96
N ILE A 181 -10.19 -23.37 26.30
CA ILE A 181 -10.23 -22.05 26.95
C ILE A 181 -11.33 -22.00 28.03
N LYS A 182 -12.48 -22.62 27.77
CA LYS A 182 -13.60 -22.80 28.71
C LYS A 182 -13.18 -23.59 29.95
N TYR A 183 -12.42 -24.67 29.78
CA TYR A 183 -11.97 -25.48 30.93
C TYR A 183 -10.96 -24.72 31.79
N ARG A 184 -10.14 -23.86 31.21
CA ARG A 184 -9.30 -22.92 31.97
C ARG A 184 -10.15 -21.98 32.83
N LEU A 185 -11.17 -21.35 32.25
CA LEU A 185 -12.12 -20.50 32.97
C LEU A 185 -12.79 -21.28 34.12
N TYR A 186 -13.28 -22.48 33.85
CA TYR A 186 -13.94 -23.33 34.84
C TYR A 186 -13.01 -23.72 35.97
N TRP A 187 -11.72 -23.96 35.71
CA TRP A 187 -10.74 -24.32 36.70
C TRP A 187 -10.54 -23.22 37.74
N TYR A 188 -10.28 -22.00 37.32
CA TYR A 188 -10.05 -20.92 38.28
C TYR A 188 -11.34 -20.33 38.88
N THR A 189 -12.50 -20.52 38.24
CA THR A 189 -13.81 -20.14 38.80
C THR A 189 -14.41 -21.19 39.73
N GLY A 190 -13.70 -22.27 40.05
CA GLY A 190 -14.08 -23.25 41.03
C GLY A 190 -14.87 -24.47 40.51
N ARG A 191 -15.18 -24.56 39.22
CA ARG A 191 -15.85 -25.72 38.60
C ARG A 191 -14.87 -26.85 38.27
N LYS A 192 -13.98 -27.18 39.21
CA LYS A 192 -12.85 -28.09 39.02
C LYS A 192 -13.27 -29.54 38.76
N THR A 193 -14.29 -30.05 39.44
CA THR A 193 -14.81 -31.41 39.25
C THR A 193 -15.23 -31.61 37.77
N TYR A 194 -15.96 -30.65 37.23
CA TYR A 194 -16.37 -30.72 35.80
C TYR A 194 -15.17 -30.88 34.88
N VAL A 195 -14.10 -30.08 35.10
CA VAL A 195 -12.89 -30.14 34.25
C VAL A 195 -12.21 -31.51 34.39
N ILE A 196 -12.08 -32.05 35.62
CA ILE A 196 -11.43 -33.34 35.89
C ILE A 196 -12.19 -34.47 35.16
N ASP A 197 -13.52 -34.43 35.18
CA ASP A 197 -14.37 -35.48 34.62
C ASP A 197 -14.35 -35.51 33.06
N HIS A 198 -14.03 -34.36 32.40
CA HIS A 198 -14.13 -34.24 30.95
C HIS A 198 -12.80 -33.98 30.23
N ILE A 199 -11.68 -33.80 30.96
CA ILE A 199 -10.39 -33.43 30.38
C ILE A 199 -9.82 -34.52 29.44
N ASP A 200 -10.08 -35.79 29.72
CA ASP A 200 -9.61 -36.92 28.89
C ASP A 200 -10.30 -36.95 27.55
N GLU A 201 -11.61 -36.65 27.51
CA GLU A 201 -12.36 -36.50 26.29
C GLU A 201 -11.80 -35.37 25.45
N LEU A 202 -11.52 -34.21 26.08
CA LEU A 202 -10.92 -33.05 25.41
C LEU A 202 -9.57 -33.41 24.78
N ILE A 203 -8.68 -34.08 25.52
CA ILE A 203 -7.35 -34.51 25.01
C ILE A 203 -7.50 -35.46 23.81
N SER A 204 -8.50 -36.33 23.80
CA SER A 204 -8.76 -37.23 22.67
C SER A 204 -9.17 -36.50 21.40
N HIS A 205 -9.61 -35.23 21.49
CA HIS A 205 -10.08 -34.41 20.38
C HIS A 205 -9.02 -33.43 19.80
N LEU A 206 -7.78 -33.43 20.32
CA LEU A 206 -6.72 -32.53 19.85
C LEU A 206 -6.42 -32.67 18.36
N ASN A 207 -6.61 -33.83 17.78
CA ASN A 207 -6.44 -34.09 16.33
C ASN A 207 -7.45 -33.33 15.44
N ARG A 208 -8.49 -32.73 16.01
CA ARG A 208 -9.50 -31.94 15.30
C ARG A 208 -9.05 -30.50 15.09
N ILE A 209 -8.01 -30.04 15.84
CA ILE A 209 -7.55 -28.64 15.78
C ILE A 209 -6.75 -28.43 14.51
N TYR A 210 -7.06 -27.34 13.81
CA TYR A 210 -6.31 -26.96 12.60
C TYR A 210 -4.87 -26.58 12.94
N PRO A 211 -3.93 -26.82 12.00
CA PRO A 211 -2.51 -26.54 12.21
C PRO A 211 -2.19 -25.14 12.72
N ASN A 212 -2.88 -24.13 12.20
CA ASN A 212 -2.64 -22.73 12.57
C ASN A 212 -3.05 -22.40 14.01
N ASP A 213 -4.04 -23.11 14.56
CA ASP A 213 -4.60 -22.86 15.88
C ASP A 213 -4.01 -23.82 16.93
N LEU A 214 -3.29 -24.87 16.48
CA LEU A 214 -2.85 -25.96 17.34
C LEU A 214 -1.88 -25.51 18.42
N VAL A 215 -0.86 -24.71 18.08
CA VAL A 215 0.15 -24.28 19.06
C VAL A 215 -0.48 -23.46 20.16
N GLN A 216 -1.35 -22.51 19.82
CA GLN A 216 -2.08 -21.69 20.79
C GLN A 216 -2.97 -22.55 21.69
N SER A 217 -3.70 -23.50 21.11
CA SER A 217 -4.57 -24.40 21.85
C SER A 217 -3.79 -25.32 22.80
N ILE A 218 -2.65 -25.86 22.34
CA ILE A 218 -1.76 -26.67 23.19
C ILE A 218 -1.21 -25.80 24.33
N HIS A 219 -0.82 -24.56 24.05
CA HIS A 219 -0.33 -23.63 25.07
C HIS A 219 -1.36 -23.42 26.20
N GLU A 220 -2.61 -23.14 25.82
CA GLU A 220 -3.70 -22.96 26.78
C GLU A 220 -4.00 -24.23 27.58
N LEU A 221 -3.94 -25.40 26.93
CA LEU A 221 -4.17 -26.69 27.60
C LEU A 221 -3.03 -27.03 28.57
N VAL A 222 -1.79 -26.84 28.14
CA VAL A 222 -0.61 -27.04 29.01
C VAL A 222 -0.65 -26.13 30.21
N TYR A 223 -1.08 -24.88 30.04
CA TYR A 223 -1.24 -23.93 31.13
C TYR A 223 -2.27 -24.44 32.17
N LEU A 224 -3.41 -24.95 31.69
CA LEU A 224 -4.41 -25.60 32.55
C LEU A 224 -3.86 -26.80 33.29
N LEU A 225 -3.17 -27.73 32.58
CA LEU A 225 -2.61 -28.93 33.21
C LEU A 225 -1.54 -28.63 34.27
N LYS A 226 -0.77 -27.55 34.08
CA LYS A 226 0.18 -27.05 35.10
C LYS A 226 -0.56 -26.52 36.35
N GLU A 227 -1.63 -25.75 36.18
CA GLU A 227 -2.44 -25.28 37.32
C GLU A 227 -3.12 -26.46 38.06
N MET A 228 -3.48 -27.50 37.32
CA MET A 228 -3.99 -28.75 37.87
C MET A 228 -2.90 -29.59 38.57
N LYS A 229 -1.62 -29.35 38.29
CA LYS A 229 -0.47 -30.18 38.64
C LYS A 229 -0.59 -31.61 38.06
N ASP A 230 -1.22 -31.74 36.91
CA ASP A 230 -1.43 -33.01 36.21
C ASP A 230 -0.35 -33.22 35.13
N TYR A 231 0.81 -33.68 35.58
CA TYR A 231 1.99 -33.83 34.75
C TYR A 231 1.91 -35.09 33.87
N ASP A 232 1.07 -36.05 34.22
CA ASP A 232 0.86 -37.24 33.38
C ASP A 232 0.09 -36.90 32.12
N ARG A 233 -1.02 -36.14 32.27
CA ARG A 233 -1.75 -35.63 31.10
C ARG A 233 -0.93 -34.58 30.29
N TYR A 234 -0.13 -33.78 31.00
CA TYR A 234 0.80 -32.88 30.31
C TYR A 234 1.76 -33.67 29.38
N LYS A 235 2.34 -34.78 29.86
CA LYS A 235 3.20 -35.66 29.08
C LYS A 235 2.46 -36.28 27.88
N GLN A 236 1.20 -36.65 28.04
CA GLN A 236 0.38 -37.18 26.93
C GLN A 236 0.18 -36.11 25.84
N VAL A 237 -0.15 -34.87 26.19
CA VAL A 237 -0.32 -33.75 25.25
C VAL A 237 0.99 -33.44 24.55
N LEU A 238 2.11 -33.45 25.27
CA LEU A 238 3.44 -33.23 24.73
C LEU A 238 3.83 -34.30 23.72
N ASN A 239 3.57 -35.59 24.03
CA ASN A 239 3.84 -36.70 23.10
C ASN A 239 2.97 -36.60 21.83
N PHE A 240 1.71 -36.21 21.96
CA PHE A 240 0.84 -35.96 20.83
C PHE A 240 1.44 -34.85 19.94
N PHE A 241 1.84 -33.72 20.54
CA PHE A 241 2.35 -32.57 19.79
C PHE A 241 3.71 -32.85 19.16
N ARG A 242 4.58 -33.62 19.83
CA ARG A 242 5.86 -34.07 19.25
C ARG A 242 5.64 -34.90 17.98
N LYS A 243 4.76 -35.92 18.05
CA LYS A 243 4.41 -36.72 16.87
C LYS A 243 3.87 -35.87 15.74
N TYR A 244 2.97 -34.95 16.03
CA TYR A 244 2.43 -34.02 15.07
C TYR A 244 3.53 -33.15 14.41
N ALA A 245 4.45 -32.59 15.21
CA ALA A 245 5.57 -31.77 14.71
C ALA A 245 6.53 -32.55 13.80
N GLU A 246 6.77 -33.82 14.09
CA GLU A 246 7.55 -34.73 13.24
C GLU A 246 6.87 -34.99 11.90
N GLU A 247 5.57 -35.29 11.90
CA GLU A 247 4.77 -35.54 10.70
C GLU A 247 4.72 -34.31 9.78
N GLN A 248 4.61 -33.10 10.35
CA GLN A 248 4.58 -31.86 9.59
C GLN A 248 5.96 -31.38 9.13
N ASN A 249 7.04 -31.93 9.69
CA ASN A 249 8.44 -31.54 9.43
C ASN A 249 8.69 -30.02 9.44
N SER A 250 8.02 -29.28 10.32
CA SER A 250 8.08 -27.83 10.44
C SER A 250 9.00 -27.40 11.57
N LEU A 251 9.96 -26.50 11.28
CA LEU A 251 10.83 -25.90 12.29
C LEU A 251 10.04 -25.18 13.39
N TYR A 252 8.96 -24.50 13.03
CA TYR A 252 8.09 -23.81 13.96
C TYR A 252 7.51 -24.76 15.02
N TYR A 253 6.94 -25.90 14.59
CA TYR A 253 6.39 -26.88 15.54
C TYR A 253 7.47 -27.58 16.35
N LYS A 254 8.62 -27.88 15.76
CA LYS A 254 9.75 -28.50 16.47
C LYS A 254 10.28 -27.59 17.58
N ILE A 255 10.42 -26.29 17.32
CA ILE A 255 10.82 -25.30 18.34
C ILE A 255 9.77 -25.24 19.45
N SER A 256 8.49 -25.12 19.12
CA SER A 256 7.42 -25.09 20.12
C SER A 256 7.36 -26.36 20.97
N VAL A 257 7.62 -27.55 20.39
CA VAL A 257 7.78 -28.80 21.17
C VAL A 257 8.89 -28.67 22.19
N CYS A 258 10.07 -28.18 21.78
CA CYS A 258 11.20 -28.01 22.68
C CYS A 258 10.88 -27.02 23.82
N GLU A 259 10.16 -25.94 23.55
CA GLU A 259 9.72 -24.98 24.56
C GLU A 259 8.81 -25.64 25.61
N PHE A 260 7.85 -26.45 25.17
CA PHE A 260 6.99 -27.20 26.10
C PHE A 260 7.77 -28.31 26.84
N GLU A 261 8.74 -28.96 26.20
CA GLU A 261 9.63 -29.93 26.84
C GLU A 261 10.50 -29.29 27.92
N MET A 262 11.10 -28.14 27.64
CA MET A 262 11.87 -27.37 28.63
C MET A 262 10.98 -26.99 29.82
N ASP A 263 9.76 -26.52 29.58
CA ASP A 263 8.83 -26.19 30.64
C ASP A 263 8.42 -27.43 31.46
N TYR A 264 8.09 -28.52 30.78
CA TYR A 264 7.74 -29.80 31.44
C TYR A 264 8.87 -30.34 32.31
N TYR A 265 10.09 -30.51 31.76
CA TYR A 265 11.22 -31.05 32.51
C TYR A 265 11.66 -30.17 33.68
N ARG A 266 11.58 -28.84 33.50
CA ARG A 266 11.82 -27.89 34.59
C ARG A 266 10.84 -28.09 35.74
N VAL A 267 9.56 -28.27 35.47
CA VAL A 267 8.51 -28.39 36.49
C VAL A 267 8.59 -29.71 37.24
N ILE A 268 8.94 -30.81 36.57
CA ILE A 268 9.12 -32.13 37.23
C ILE A 268 10.50 -32.31 37.87
N GLY A 269 11.44 -31.36 37.64
CA GLY A 269 12.79 -31.38 38.20
C GLY A 269 13.76 -32.31 37.48
N ASP A 270 13.49 -32.70 36.25
CA ASP A 270 14.37 -33.52 35.41
C ASP A 270 15.40 -32.63 34.69
N ILE A 271 16.53 -32.38 35.37
CA ILE A 271 17.54 -31.43 34.96
C ILE A 271 18.26 -31.92 33.68
N ASP A 272 18.50 -33.21 33.53
CA ASP A 272 19.26 -33.76 32.40
C ASP A 272 18.46 -33.60 31.07
N ASN A 273 17.18 -33.99 31.12
CA ASN A 273 16.30 -33.81 29.95
C ASN A 273 15.99 -32.33 29.70
N TYR A 274 15.92 -31.49 30.73
CA TYR A 274 15.80 -30.04 30.55
C TYR A 274 16.98 -29.46 29.76
N HIS A 275 18.23 -29.82 30.14
CA HIS A 275 19.41 -29.37 29.43
C HIS A 275 19.44 -29.89 27.97
N ALA A 276 19.06 -31.14 27.74
CA ALA A 276 18.98 -31.70 26.39
C ALA A 276 17.98 -30.93 25.53
N ALA A 277 16.80 -30.62 26.07
CA ALA A 277 15.80 -29.82 25.39
C ALA A 277 16.29 -28.38 25.08
N CYS A 278 17.01 -27.74 26.00
CA CYS A 278 17.62 -26.43 25.78
C CYS A 278 18.63 -26.43 24.63
N VAL A 279 19.48 -27.46 24.52
CA VAL A 279 20.44 -27.59 23.44
C VAL A 279 19.74 -27.76 22.10
N THR A 280 18.76 -28.67 22.03
CA THR A 280 17.98 -28.89 20.81
C THR A 280 17.21 -27.62 20.39
N HIS A 281 16.60 -26.92 21.34
CA HIS A 281 15.93 -25.64 21.09
C HIS A 281 16.91 -24.62 20.49
N ALA A 282 18.11 -24.47 21.07
CA ALA A 282 19.10 -23.53 20.58
C ALA A 282 19.55 -23.85 19.13
N GLU A 283 19.73 -25.12 18.82
CA GLU A 283 20.08 -25.57 17.45
C GLU A 283 18.97 -25.24 16.46
N LEU A 284 17.74 -25.61 16.74
CA LEU A 284 16.56 -25.34 15.89
C LEU A 284 16.30 -23.84 15.73
N TYR A 285 16.46 -23.05 16.80
CA TYR A 285 16.32 -21.61 16.78
C TYR A 285 17.41 -20.97 15.86
N MET A 286 18.63 -21.45 15.92
CA MET A 286 19.69 -20.97 15.03
C MET A 286 19.44 -21.33 13.57
N GLU A 287 18.84 -22.49 13.30
CA GLU A 287 18.41 -22.87 11.96
C GLU A 287 17.28 -21.95 11.46
N GLN A 288 16.25 -21.72 12.27
CA GLN A 288 15.16 -20.80 11.96
C GLN A 288 15.69 -19.38 11.69
N LYS A 289 16.61 -18.90 12.51
CA LYS A 289 17.25 -17.59 12.32
C LYS A 289 17.98 -17.50 10.98
N LYS A 290 18.67 -18.55 10.54
CA LYS A 290 19.33 -18.58 9.22
C LYS A 290 18.31 -18.47 8.09
N VAL A 291 17.19 -19.19 8.18
CA VAL A 291 16.10 -19.13 7.18
C VAL A 291 15.54 -17.71 7.12
N HIS A 292 15.17 -17.14 8.26
CA HIS A 292 14.62 -15.77 8.32
C HIS A 292 15.61 -14.71 7.83
N MET A 293 16.90 -14.86 8.14
CA MET A 293 17.93 -13.94 7.62
C MET A 293 18.02 -14.01 6.09
N LYS A 294 17.94 -15.21 5.52
CA LYS A 294 17.95 -15.38 4.06
C LYS A 294 16.74 -14.73 3.43
N GLU A 295 15.53 -15.02 3.93
CA GLU A 295 14.28 -14.41 3.45
C GLU A 295 14.32 -12.88 3.54
N ARG A 296 14.85 -12.35 4.65
CA ARG A 296 15.04 -10.91 4.84
C ARG A 296 16.01 -10.31 3.82
N THR A 297 17.13 -10.99 3.56
CA THR A 297 18.12 -10.56 2.57
C THR A 297 17.52 -10.56 1.16
N ASP A 298 16.80 -11.62 0.80
CA ASP A 298 16.12 -11.74 -0.49
C ASP A 298 15.07 -10.62 -0.67
N SER A 299 14.30 -10.32 0.37
CA SER A 299 13.32 -9.22 0.38
C SER A 299 13.98 -7.84 0.20
N ILE A 300 15.11 -7.59 0.89
CA ILE A 300 15.88 -6.34 0.74
C ILE A 300 16.40 -6.22 -0.69
N THR A 301 16.99 -7.29 -1.22
CA THR A 301 17.53 -7.32 -2.59
C THR A 301 16.43 -7.02 -3.63
N GLN A 302 15.25 -7.60 -3.47
CA GLN A 302 14.12 -7.34 -4.35
C GLN A 302 13.64 -5.87 -4.26
N LYS A 303 13.56 -5.30 -3.05
CA LYS A 303 13.21 -3.88 -2.87
C LYS A 303 14.19 -2.95 -3.56
N ILE A 304 15.49 -3.22 -3.42
CA ILE A 304 16.55 -2.43 -4.09
C ILE A 304 16.38 -2.51 -5.60
N LEU A 305 16.16 -3.71 -6.15
CA LEU A 305 15.98 -3.92 -7.59
C LEU A 305 14.74 -3.20 -8.13
N LEU A 306 13.63 -3.24 -7.40
CA LEU A 306 12.40 -2.52 -7.77
C LEU A 306 12.62 -1.01 -7.76
N GLN A 307 13.29 -0.49 -6.74
CA GLN A 307 13.60 0.94 -6.66
C GLN A 307 14.54 1.40 -7.78
N GLN A 308 15.53 0.57 -8.14
CA GLN A 308 16.41 0.86 -9.28
C GLN A 308 15.62 0.92 -10.59
N LYS A 309 14.77 -0.09 -10.86
CA LYS A 309 13.91 -0.11 -12.06
C LYS A 309 12.97 1.10 -12.13
N GLU A 310 12.39 1.50 -11.00
CA GLU A 310 11.52 2.68 -10.95
C GLU A 310 12.30 3.96 -11.25
N THR A 311 13.53 4.08 -10.70
CA THR A 311 14.42 5.22 -10.96
C THR A 311 14.82 5.27 -12.43
N GLU A 312 15.19 4.12 -13.01
CA GLU A 312 15.51 4.01 -14.45
C GLU A 312 14.29 4.35 -15.32
N ARG A 313 13.10 3.87 -14.97
CA ARG A 313 11.85 4.19 -15.66
C ARG A 313 11.58 5.69 -15.65
N ARG A 314 11.67 6.34 -14.47
CA ARG A 314 11.47 7.80 -14.34
C ARG A 314 12.50 8.59 -15.13
N ALA A 315 13.76 8.16 -15.11
CA ALA A 315 14.81 8.79 -15.90
C ALA A 315 14.55 8.66 -17.40
N ALA A 316 14.13 7.48 -17.86
CA ALA A 316 13.76 7.23 -19.25
C ALA A 316 12.53 8.05 -19.67
N GLU A 317 11.49 8.12 -18.83
CA GLU A 317 10.30 8.96 -19.07
C GLU A 317 10.67 10.44 -19.14
N HIS A 318 11.47 10.93 -18.20
CA HIS A 318 11.94 12.31 -18.23
C HIS A 318 12.74 12.62 -19.49
N GLN A 319 13.65 11.73 -19.88
CA GLN A 319 14.44 11.88 -21.11
C GLN A 319 13.59 11.80 -22.38
N ALA A 320 12.53 10.98 -22.38
CA ALA A 320 11.59 10.85 -23.50
C ALA A 320 10.62 12.02 -23.62
N THR A 321 10.37 12.78 -22.56
CA THR A 321 9.33 13.82 -22.49
C THR A 321 9.86 15.24 -22.34
N THR A 322 11.17 15.42 -22.06
CA THR A 322 11.78 16.73 -21.80
C THR A 322 12.79 17.07 -22.89
N ASP A 323 12.88 18.36 -23.26
CA ASP A 323 13.93 18.88 -24.10
C ASP A 323 15.20 19.11 -23.29
N PRO A 324 16.35 18.49 -23.62
CA PRO A 324 17.55 18.52 -22.79
C PRO A 324 18.23 19.90 -22.72
N LEU A 325 17.99 20.78 -23.70
CA LEU A 325 18.60 22.10 -23.75
C LEU A 325 17.86 23.10 -22.85
N THR A 326 16.53 23.12 -22.97
CA THR A 326 15.68 24.15 -22.34
C THR A 326 15.01 23.66 -21.05
N GLY A 327 14.97 22.35 -20.81
CA GLY A 327 14.26 21.76 -19.69
C GLY A 327 12.73 21.86 -19.80
N LEU A 328 12.21 22.29 -20.94
CA LEU A 328 10.77 22.29 -21.23
C LEU A 328 10.28 20.90 -21.66
N GLY A 329 8.96 20.70 -21.62
CA GLY A 329 8.38 19.54 -22.28
C GLY A 329 8.71 19.54 -23.77
N ASN A 330 8.96 18.36 -24.31
CA ASN A 330 9.22 18.22 -25.74
C ASN A 330 7.91 17.97 -26.54
N ARG A 331 8.03 17.83 -27.83
CA ARG A 331 6.89 17.55 -28.75
C ARG A 331 6.11 16.29 -28.39
N SER A 332 6.77 15.27 -27.81
CA SER A 332 6.10 14.03 -27.37
C SER A 332 5.19 14.29 -26.17
N LEU A 333 5.67 15.03 -25.18
CA LEU A 333 4.89 15.43 -24.01
C LEU A 333 3.70 16.33 -24.40
N LEU A 334 3.92 17.30 -25.30
CA LEU A 334 2.83 18.13 -25.83
C LEU A 334 1.71 17.29 -26.42
N ARG A 335 2.03 16.30 -27.25
CA ARG A 335 1.02 15.42 -27.87
C ARG A 335 0.23 14.63 -26.83
N SER A 336 0.92 14.08 -25.83
CA SER A 336 0.30 13.32 -24.75
C SER A 336 -0.65 14.20 -23.93
N ASN A 337 -0.19 15.38 -23.51
CA ASN A 337 -0.98 16.31 -22.69
C ASN A 337 -2.19 16.86 -23.46
N LEU A 338 -2.00 17.20 -24.72
CA LEU A 338 -3.09 17.68 -25.58
C LEU A 338 -4.16 16.60 -25.80
N GLN A 339 -3.75 15.35 -26.02
CA GLN A 339 -4.70 14.24 -26.16
C GLN A 339 -5.46 13.97 -24.86
N SER A 340 -4.80 14.04 -23.72
CA SER A 340 -5.44 13.91 -22.40
C SER A 340 -6.45 15.02 -22.14
N LEU A 341 -6.10 16.28 -22.45
CA LEU A 341 -6.99 17.44 -22.35
C LEU A 341 -8.25 17.28 -23.23
N LEU A 342 -8.07 16.95 -24.50
CA LEU A 342 -9.18 16.73 -25.43
C LEU A 342 -10.13 15.61 -24.94
N SER A 343 -9.56 14.55 -24.35
CA SER A 343 -10.36 13.44 -23.80
C SER A 343 -11.13 13.82 -22.55
N SER A 344 -10.59 14.71 -21.71
CA SER A 344 -11.20 15.11 -20.43
C SER A 344 -12.35 16.10 -20.61
N TYR A 345 -12.29 16.98 -21.61
CA TYR A 345 -13.26 18.08 -21.82
C TYR A 345 -14.19 17.88 -23.01
N SER A 346 -14.21 16.74 -23.65
CA SER A 346 -14.96 16.46 -24.89
C SER A 346 -16.51 16.57 -24.75
N GLN A 347 -17.04 16.80 -23.56
CA GLN A 347 -18.51 16.86 -23.32
C GLN A 347 -19.02 18.24 -22.92
N ASP A 348 -18.16 19.21 -22.60
CA ASP A 348 -18.56 20.44 -21.89
C ASP A 348 -18.59 21.70 -22.77
N GLY A 349 -18.22 21.62 -24.05
CA GLY A 349 -18.22 22.76 -24.99
C GLY A 349 -17.20 23.85 -24.63
N GLU A 350 -16.23 23.52 -23.79
CA GLU A 350 -15.15 24.41 -23.37
C GLU A 350 -14.13 24.64 -24.49
N SER A 351 -13.38 25.73 -24.39
CA SER A 351 -12.35 26.07 -25.39
C SER A 351 -10.96 25.92 -24.79
N ILE A 352 -10.00 25.48 -25.59
CA ILE A 352 -8.57 25.51 -25.27
C ILE A 352 -7.84 26.45 -26.21
N CYS A 353 -6.65 26.89 -25.81
CA CYS A 353 -5.79 27.68 -26.68
C CYS A 353 -4.44 27.01 -26.88
N ILE A 354 -3.99 26.97 -28.14
CA ILE A 354 -2.61 26.65 -28.50
C ILE A 354 -1.96 27.91 -29.07
N ALA A 355 -0.75 28.20 -28.62
CA ALA A 355 0.11 29.19 -29.22
C ALA A 355 1.33 28.52 -29.84
N MET A 356 1.64 28.88 -31.09
CA MET A 356 2.90 28.56 -31.75
C MET A 356 3.77 29.81 -31.76
N ILE A 357 5.01 29.70 -31.29
CA ILE A 357 5.94 30.80 -31.12
C ILE A 357 7.26 30.43 -31.78
N ASP A 358 7.85 31.40 -32.50
CA ASP A 358 9.10 31.21 -33.24
C ASP A 358 10.03 32.41 -33.00
N ILE A 359 11.33 32.14 -32.92
CA ILE A 359 12.35 33.18 -32.79
C ILE A 359 12.69 33.75 -34.16
N ASP A 360 12.40 35.00 -34.34
CA ASP A 360 12.65 35.68 -35.60
C ASP A 360 14.14 35.70 -35.94
N HIS A 361 14.47 35.35 -37.20
CA HIS A 361 15.84 35.33 -37.72
C HIS A 361 16.84 34.49 -36.95
N PHE A 362 16.39 33.45 -36.24
CA PHE A 362 17.24 32.61 -35.40
C PHE A 362 18.37 31.92 -36.17
N LYS A 363 18.11 31.53 -37.43
CA LYS A 363 19.14 30.94 -38.28
C LYS A 363 20.25 31.94 -38.60
N GLU A 364 19.90 33.19 -38.98
CA GLU A 364 20.86 34.25 -39.26
C GLU A 364 21.70 34.58 -38.01
N HIS A 365 21.07 34.55 -36.85
CA HIS A 365 21.72 34.67 -35.56
C HIS A 365 22.78 33.57 -35.34
N ASN A 366 22.42 32.29 -35.52
CA ASN A 366 23.35 31.18 -35.41
C ASN A 366 24.50 31.25 -36.40
N ASP A 367 24.20 31.64 -37.64
CA ASP A 367 25.22 31.82 -38.69
C ASP A 367 26.21 32.93 -38.36
N THR A 368 25.77 33.96 -37.64
CA THR A 368 26.60 35.12 -37.26
C THR A 368 27.38 34.91 -35.98
N TYR A 369 26.73 34.37 -34.91
CA TYR A 369 27.26 34.31 -33.57
C TYR A 369 27.59 32.90 -33.06
N GLY A 370 27.25 31.88 -33.85
CA GLY A 370 27.52 30.47 -33.54
C GLY A 370 26.43 29.82 -32.69
N HIS A 371 26.40 28.50 -32.75
CA HIS A 371 25.35 27.67 -32.08
C HIS A 371 25.35 27.76 -30.57
N ILE A 372 26.51 28.05 -29.91
CA ILE A 372 26.57 28.17 -28.46
C ILE A 372 25.73 29.37 -28.00
N HIS A 373 25.81 30.49 -28.71
CA HIS A 373 24.99 31.67 -28.41
C HIS A 373 23.52 31.44 -28.75
N GLY A 374 23.21 30.70 -29.81
CA GLY A 374 21.86 30.28 -30.10
C GLY A 374 21.26 29.41 -29.02
N ASP A 375 22.04 28.52 -28.45
CA ASP A 375 21.59 27.69 -27.32
C ASP A 375 21.28 28.54 -26.08
N GLU A 376 22.05 29.56 -25.77
CA GLU A 376 21.76 30.48 -24.68
C GLU A 376 20.49 31.32 -24.95
N CYS A 377 20.29 31.76 -26.20
CA CYS A 377 19.05 32.42 -26.59
C CYS A 377 17.82 31.51 -26.41
N LEU A 378 17.91 30.26 -26.81
CA LEU A 378 16.83 29.27 -26.59
C LEU A 378 16.50 29.08 -25.13
N LYS A 379 17.50 29.02 -24.24
CA LYS A 379 17.28 28.92 -22.80
C LYS A 379 16.63 30.20 -22.23
N GLN A 380 17.02 31.37 -22.69
CA GLN A 380 16.44 32.64 -22.26
C GLN A 380 14.99 32.76 -22.70
N VAL A 381 14.66 32.41 -23.96
CA VAL A 381 13.27 32.36 -24.48
C VAL A 381 12.43 31.36 -23.68
N ALA A 382 12.94 30.17 -23.42
CA ALA A 382 12.27 29.16 -22.61
C ALA A 382 11.96 29.68 -21.19
N SER A 383 12.91 30.34 -20.55
CA SER A 383 12.74 30.94 -19.22
C SER A 383 11.70 32.06 -19.22
N LEU A 384 11.76 32.94 -20.24
CA LEU A 384 10.79 34.02 -20.40
C LEU A 384 9.36 33.43 -20.56
N LEU A 385 9.16 32.56 -21.53
CA LEU A 385 7.84 32.00 -21.80
C LEU A 385 7.28 31.31 -20.55
N ARG A 386 8.11 30.55 -19.82
CA ARG A 386 7.71 29.93 -18.56
C ARG A 386 7.29 30.96 -17.52
N THR A 387 8.01 32.07 -17.40
CA THR A 387 7.72 33.15 -16.43
C THR A 387 6.44 33.89 -16.78
N GLN A 388 6.22 34.20 -18.05
CA GLN A 388 5.04 34.93 -18.49
C GLN A 388 3.75 34.09 -18.44
N VAL A 389 3.87 32.80 -18.72
CA VAL A 389 2.74 31.85 -18.72
C VAL A 389 2.39 31.43 -17.30
N GLY A 390 3.39 31.23 -16.43
CA GLY A 390 3.17 30.79 -15.04
C GLY A 390 2.34 29.51 -14.97
N ASP A 391 1.39 29.49 -14.04
CA ASP A 391 0.47 28.35 -13.83
C ASP A 391 -0.73 28.34 -14.80
N LEU A 392 -0.84 29.33 -15.68
CA LEU A 392 -1.97 29.46 -16.60
C LEU A 392 -1.82 28.58 -17.85
N GLY A 393 -0.66 27.98 -18.09
CA GLY A 393 -0.43 27.12 -19.24
C GLY A 393 0.88 26.34 -19.12
N THR A 394 1.16 25.52 -20.11
CA THR A 394 2.40 24.74 -20.17
C THR A 394 3.16 25.06 -21.45
N VAL A 395 4.46 25.33 -21.29
CA VAL A 395 5.36 25.66 -22.39
C VAL A 395 6.14 24.42 -22.84
N TYR A 396 6.24 24.23 -24.13
CA TYR A 396 6.97 23.12 -24.76
C TYR A 396 7.93 23.66 -25.81
N ARG A 397 9.05 22.96 -26.02
CA ARG A 397 9.86 23.15 -27.22
C ARG A 397 9.41 22.18 -28.30
N PHE A 398 8.92 22.70 -29.41
CA PHE A 398 8.35 21.90 -30.47
C PHE A 398 9.42 21.36 -31.41
N GLY A 399 10.47 22.16 -31.70
CA GLY A 399 11.65 21.78 -32.47
C GLY A 399 12.44 23.01 -32.88
N GLY A 400 13.77 22.89 -33.02
CA GLY A 400 14.62 24.02 -33.40
C GLY A 400 14.42 25.25 -32.52
N ASP A 401 13.90 26.32 -33.14
CA ASP A 401 13.56 27.63 -32.59
C ASP A 401 12.06 27.82 -32.28
N GLU A 402 11.28 26.74 -32.43
CA GLU A 402 9.83 26.76 -32.25
C GLU A 402 9.41 26.30 -30.87
N PHE A 403 8.53 27.07 -30.22
CA PHE A 403 7.91 26.77 -28.93
C PHE A 403 6.38 26.69 -29.09
N VAL A 404 5.78 25.90 -28.22
CA VAL A 404 4.32 25.79 -28.12
C VAL A 404 3.88 26.05 -26.68
N ILE A 405 2.79 26.81 -26.55
CA ILE A 405 2.13 26.96 -25.26
C ILE A 405 0.75 26.34 -25.36
N LEU A 406 0.42 25.50 -24.40
CA LEU A 406 -0.91 24.90 -24.25
C LEU A 406 -1.61 25.54 -23.04
N PHE A 407 -2.75 26.17 -23.28
CA PHE A 407 -3.59 26.79 -22.27
C PHE A 407 -4.85 25.97 -22.08
N PRO A 408 -5.12 25.48 -20.86
CA PRO A 408 -6.36 24.78 -20.52
C PRO A 408 -7.56 25.73 -20.52
N PRO A 409 -8.81 25.23 -20.49
CA PRO A 409 -10.03 26.02 -20.53
C PRO A 409 -10.09 27.14 -19.50
N ASP A 410 -9.68 26.88 -18.26
CA ASP A 410 -9.70 27.86 -17.16
C ASP A 410 -8.84 29.09 -17.41
N SER A 411 -7.91 29.02 -18.34
CA SER A 411 -6.93 30.09 -18.63
C SER A 411 -7.26 30.94 -19.84
N ILE A 412 -8.32 30.63 -20.58
CA ILE A 412 -8.65 31.26 -21.88
C ILE A 412 -8.79 32.78 -21.80
N LEU A 413 -9.39 33.30 -20.72
CA LEU A 413 -9.56 34.74 -20.52
C LEU A 413 -8.24 35.48 -20.38
N SER A 414 -7.19 34.81 -19.92
CA SER A 414 -5.86 35.41 -19.69
C SER A 414 -4.94 35.35 -20.92
N VAL A 415 -5.28 34.56 -21.94
CA VAL A 415 -4.39 34.30 -23.09
C VAL A 415 -4.01 35.58 -23.82
N ARG A 416 -4.96 36.51 -24.04
CA ARG A 416 -4.68 37.77 -24.77
C ARG A 416 -3.71 38.66 -23.99
N SER A 417 -3.85 38.75 -22.68
CA SER A 417 -2.92 39.51 -21.82
C SER A 417 -1.53 38.91 -21.79
N ILE A 418 -1.44 37.55 -21.82
CA ILE A 418 -0.15 36.84 -21.87
C ILE A 418 0.53 37.07 -23.24
N ALA A 419 -0.22 36.98 -24.34
CA ALA A 419 0.29 37.25 -25.69
C ALA A 419 0.91 38.67 -25.75
N GLU A 420 0.19 39.66 -25.22
CA GLU A 420 0.66 41.06 -25.15
C GLU A 420 1.86 41.23 -24.25
N ALA A 421 1.89 40.54 -23.10
CA ALA A 421 3.04 40.59 -22.16
C ALA A 421 4.30 39.99 -22.79
N ILE A 422 4.20 38.89 -23.49
CA ILE A 422 5.30 38.26 -24.25
C ILE A 422 5.79 39.24 -25.34
N HIS A 423 4.87 39.81 -26.13
CA HIS A 423 5.21 40.73 -27.20
C HIS A 423 5.87 42.05 -26.71
N ARG A 424 5.38 42.62 -25.62
CA ARG A 424 5.91 43.85 -25.02
C ARG A 424 7.16 43.65 -24.17
N HIS A 425 7.50 42.39 -23.89
CA HIS A 425 8.71 42.16 -23.12
C HIS A 425 9.88 42.78 -23.87
N PRO A 426 10.73 43.57 -23.20
CA PRO A 426 11.89 44.17 -23.87
C PRO A 426 12.65 43.05 -24.58
N ALA A 427 12.76 43.21 -25.88
CA ALA A 427 13.37 42.26 -26.76
C ALA A 427 14.66 41.72 -26.19
N PHE A 428 14.95 40.46 -26.42
CA PHE A 428 16.14 39.80 -25.90
C PHE A 428 17.37 40.58 -26.37
N SER A 429 17.94 41.35 -25.46
CA SER A 429 19.26 41.93 -25.63
C SER A 429 20.27 40.82 -25.39
N CYS A 430 20.68 40.14 -26.44
CA CYS A 430 21.81 39.24 -26.36
C CYS A 430 23.08 40.06 -26.55
N THR A 431 23.94 40.11 -25.52
CA THR A 431 25.24 40.79 -25.57
C THR A 431 26.28 39.83 -26.13
N HIS A 432 26.86 40.12 -27.27
CA HIS A 432 28.00 39.39 -27.79
C HIS A 432 29.29 40.17 -27.58
N PRO A 433 30.35 39.56 -27.03
CA PRO A 433 31.59 40.28 -26.74
C PRO A 433 32.21 41.05 -27.93
N ASP A 434 32.05 40.50 -29.14
CA ASP A 434 32.67 41.05 -30.36
C ASP A 434 31.70 41.80 -31.29
N ALA A 435 30.38 41.67 -31.08
CA ALA A 435 29.35 42.19 -32.01
C ALA A 435 28.38 43.20 -31.35
N GLY A 436 28.49 43.45 -30.06
CA GLY A 436 27.59 44.36 -29.33
C GLY A 436 26.21 43.79 -29.04
N ASP A 437 25.31 44.65 -28.58
CA ASP A 437 23.93 44.29 -28.26
C ASP A 437 23.11 44.16 -29.56
N TYR A 438 22.45 43.03 -29.70
CA TYR A 438 21.46 42.80 -30.75
C TYR A 438 20.15 42.30 -30.16
N THR A 439 19.06 42.51 -30.86
CA THR A 439 17.72 42.29 -30.39
C THR A 439 17.07 41.17 -31.16
N LEU A 440 16.73 40.04 -30.51
CA LEU A 440 15.88 39.02 -31.10
C LEU A 440 14.42 39.32 -30.74
N THR A 441 13.53 39.04 -31.70
CA THR A 441 12.08 39.18 -31.52
C THR A 441 11.39 37.84 -31.67
N LEU A 442 10.14 37.79 -31.26
CA LEU A 442 9.28 36.59 -31.34
C LEU A 442 8.07 36.85 -32.20
N SER A 443 7.79 35.95 -33.13
CA SER A 443 6.52 35.87 -33.83
C SER A 443 5.62 34.86 -33.13
N GLN A 444 4.33 35.17 -32.90
CA GLN A 444 3.43 34.37 -32.13
C GLN A 444 2.09 34.18 -32.86
N GLY A 445 1.63 32.94 -33.03
CA GLY A 445 0.34 32.59 -33.59
C GLY A 445 -0.51 31.86 -32.54
N TYR A 446 -1.70 32.32 -32.26
CA TYR A 446 -2.64 31.76 -31.29
C TYR A 446 -3.88 31.19 -31.94
N ALA A 447 -4.37 30.05 -31.47
CA ALA A 447 -5.64 29.46 -31.87
C ALA A 447 -6.46 29.12 -30.64
N ILE A 448 -7.59 29.81 -30.44
CA ILE A 448 -8.59 29.49 -29.44
C ILE A 448 -9.69 28.70 -30.11
N CYS A 449 -9.88 27.45 -29.72
CA CYS A 449 -10.81 26.54 -30.37
C CYS A 449 -11.72 25.83 -29.35
N PRO A 450 -13.02 25.69 -29.65
CA PRO A 450 -13.90 24.85 -28.85
C PRO A 450 -13.47 23.39 -28.98
N ILE A 451 -13.60 22.64 -27.86
CA ILE A 451 -13.35 21.20 -27.84
C ILE A 451 -14.63 20.50 -28.31
N LEU A 452 -14.58 19.93 -29.50
CA LEU A 452 -15.65 19.15 -30.09
C LEU A 452 -15.24 17.67 -30.13
N PRO A 453 -16.19 16.72 -30.24
CA PRO A 453 -15.88 15.29 -30.27
C PRO A 453 -14.91 14.87 -31.42
N ASP A 454 -14.86 15.63 -32.51
CA ASP A 454 -14.00 15.42 -33.66
C ASP A 454 -12.74 16.31 -33.70
N THR A 455 -12.54 17.12 -32.63
CA THR A 455 -11.36 17.99 -32.55
C THR A 455 -10.08 17.14 -32.37
N THR A 456 -9.13 17.36 -33.26
CA THR A 456 -7.83 16.66 -33.22
C THR A 456 -6.69 17.60 -32.83
N SER A 457 -5.66 17.06 -32.22
CA SER A 457 -4.44 17.81 -31.89
C SER A 457 -3.76 18.43 -33.13
N GLY A 458 -3.85 17.74 -34.29
CA GLY A 458 -3.28 18.23 -35.54
C GLY A 458 -3.99 19.48 -36.07
N GLN A 459 -5.33 19.54 -35.99
CA GLN A 459 -6.11 20.71 -36.39
C GLN A 459 -5.78 21.94 -35.54
N LEU A 460 -5.67 21.77 -34.22
CA LEU A 460 -5.36 22.85 -33.29
C LEU A 460 -3.96 23.44 -33.55
N ILE A 461 -2.95 22.57 -33.71
CA ILE A 461 -1.59 23.00 -34.02
C ILE A 461 -1.55 23.72 -35.37
N SER A 462 -2.24 23.19 -36.40
CA SER A 462 -2.28 23.80 -37.75
C SER A 462 -2.91 25.18 -37.75
N LYS A 463 -3.95 25.43 -36.95
CA LYS A 463 -4.58 26.76 -36.83
C LYS A 463 -3.60 27.79 -36.23
N ALA A 464 -2.92 27.40 -35.15
CA ALA A 464 -1.91 28.25 -34.51
C ALA A 464 -0.71 28.53 -35.46
N ASP A 465 -0.26 27.52 -36.18
CA ASP A 465 0.79 27.64 -37.20
C ASP A 465 0.39 28.59 -38.36
N SER A 466 -0.86 28.51 -38.82
CA SER A 466 -1.41 29.45 -39.83
C SER A 466 -1.39 30.89 -39.35
N ALA A 467 -1.76 31.15 -38.07
CA ALA A 467 -1.66 32.48 -37.51
C ALA A 467 -0.21 32.95 -37.39
N LEU A 468 0.72 32.09 -36.96
CA LEU A 468 2.14 32.38 -36.92
C LEU A 468 2.72 32.73 -38.30
N TYR A 469 2.31 31.95 -39.32
CA TYR A 469 2.75 32.20 -40.70
C TYR A 469 2.33 33.60 -41.18
N GLU A 470 1.09 34.03 -40.92
CA GLU A 470 0.64 35.39 -41.25
C GLU A 470 1.43 36.48 -40.50
N VAL A 471 1.79 36.26 -39.23
CA VAL A 471 2.67 37.18 -38.50
C VAL A 471 4.04 37.29 -39.18
N LYS A 472 4.64 36.16 -39.55
CA LYS A 472 5.95 36.14 -40.22
C LYS A 472 5.90 36.85 -41.61
N LYS A 473 4.82 36.70 -42.35
CA LYS A 473 4.60 37.36 -43.66
C LYS A 473 4.40 38.87 -43.53
N ASN A 474 3.76 39.34 -42.44
CA ASN A 474 3.44 40.75 -42.22
C ASN A 474 4.51 41.54 -41.46
N GLY A 475 5.75 41.06 -41.42
CA GLY A 475 6.90 41.81 -40.88
C GLY A 475 7.42 41.26 -39.54
N ARG A 476 6.93 40.13 -39.03
CA ARG A 476 7.41 39.49 -37.79
C ARG A 476 7.15 40.33 -36.54
N ASN A 477 7.79 39.94 -35.42
CA ASN A 477 7.75 40.68 -34.14
C ASN A 477 6.32 41.13 -33.76
N ASN A 478 5.36 40.21 -33.80
CA ASN A 478 3.95 40.48 -33.48
C ASN A 478 3.22 39.20 -33.05
N TYR A 479 1.97 39.33 -32.70
CA TYR A 479 1.10 38.19 -32.42
C TYR A 479 -0.22 38.29 -33.17
N LEU A 480 -0.81 37.15 -33.49
CA LEU A 480 -2.09 37.04 -34.20
C LEU A 480 -2.92 35.89 -33.60
N PHE A 481 -4.22 36.14 -33.46
CA PHE A 481 -5.19 35.09 -33.14
C PHE A 481 -5.81 34.59 -34.42
N TYR A 482 -5.84 33.25 -34.60
CA TYR A 482 -6.51 32.63 -35.75
C TYR A 482 -7.99 32.99 -35.73
N GLU A 483 -8.50 33.46 -36.85
CA GLU A 483 -9.92 33.70 -37.11
C GLU A 483 -10.39 32.68 -38.16
N ASP A 484 -11.50 31.93 -37.88
CA ASP A 484 -12.08 30.96 -38.81
C ASP A 484 -12.67 31.63 -40.06
#